data_eb993dc17fcf6eab1cd091b5f02ed5f1
#
_entry.id   eb993dc17fcf6eab1cd091b5f02ed5f1
#
_cell.length_a   1.000
_cell.length_b   1.000
_cell.length_c   1.000
_cell.angle_alpha   90.00
_cell.angle_beta   90.00
_cell.angle_gamma   90.00
#
_symmetry.space_group_name_H-M   'P 1'
#
loop_
_entity.id
_entity.type
_entity.pdbx_description
1 polymer ?
#
loop_
_entity_poly.entity_id
_entity_poly.type
_entity_poly.pdbx_seq_one_letter_code
_entity_poly.pdbx_strand_id
1 'polypeptide(L)'
;MPTAIVTGGARGLGRVYCLALAGAGFDVVVADLLDTGDAVDEIEAAGGRAIGCRTDISSATDTEALAATAAGEFGTIDVLINNAAFYSQIVRGPFHEVSQAEWDKTFEVNVRGTWLACCAVYPYMKEQGSGKIINIASTTCFKGTVGFPHYVTSKTAIIGLTRCLAAELGPDGITVNTVSPDLIPNPSLRPSDEVSDQFVVAERPLKRTQVPEDMVGTILYLAGRGSDFVTGQNIVVNGGAFCQ
;
A
#
# COMPACT_ATOMS: atom_id res chain seq x y z
N MET A 1 -20.73 -3.25 8.21
CA MET A 1 -19.36 -3.76 8.41
C MET A 1 -18.38 -2.61 8.15
N PRO A 2 -17.17 -2.60 8.69
CA PRO A 2 -16.20 -1.57 8.34
C PRO A 2 -15.78 -1.71 6.88
N THR A 3 -15.44 -0.59 6.24
CA THR A 3 -15.08 -0.54 4.82
C THR A 3 -13.60 -0.26 4.64
N ALA A 4 -12.94 -1.04 3.79
CA ALA A 4 -11.54 -0.87 3.44
C ALA A 4 -11.37 -0.62 1.93
N ILE A 5 -10.63 0.43 1.58
CA ILE A 5 -10.18 0.71 0.22
C ILE A 5 -8.73 0.23 0.09
N VAL A 6 -8.44 -0.56 -0.95
CA VAL A 6 -7.08 -1.01 -1.27
C VAL A 6 -6.71 -0.55 -2.68
N THR A 7 -5.74 0.35 -2.80
CA THR A 7 -5.21 0.77 -4.11
C THR A 7 -4.19 -0.22 -4.64
N GLY A 8 -4.20 -0.48 -5.96
CA GLY A 8 -3.39 -1.55 -6.57
C GLY A 8 -3.88 -2.94 -6.14
N GLY A 9 -5.20 -3.10 -6.00
CA GLY A 9 -5.83 -4.29 -5.42
C GLY A 9 -6.06 -5.45 -6.38
N ALA A 10 -5.93 -5.26 -7.69
CA ALA A 10 -6.23 -6.29 -8.68
C ALA A 10 -5.26 -7.47 -8.64
N ARG A 11 -4.04 -7.28 -8.17
CA ARG A 11 -2.99 -8.32 -8.17
C ARG A 11 -1.96 -8.14 -7.06
N GLY A 12 -1.06 -9.14 -6.92
CA GLY A 12 0.09 -9.09 -6.02
C GLY A 12 -0.30 -8.86 -4.56
N LEU A 13 0.46 -8.03 -3.85
CA LEU A 13 0.23 -7.71 -2.43
C LEU A 13 -1.15 -7.10 -2.19
N GLY A 14 -1.60 -6.19 -3.07
CA GLY A 14 -2.91 -5.56 -2.92
C GLY A 14 -4.05 -6.57 -2.93
N ARG A 15 -4.02 -7.57 -3.84
CA ARG A 15 -5.04 -8.64 -3.87
C ARG A 15 -5.03 -9.47 -2.59
N VAL A 16 -3.84 -9.80 -2.07
CA VAL A 16 -3.73 -10.52 -0.78
C VAL A 16 -4.28 -9.69 0.38
N TYR A 17 -4.06 -8.37 0.37
CA TYR A 17 -4.65 -7.49 1.38
C TYR A 17 -6.19 -7.43 1.29
N CYS A 18 -6.74 -7.35 0.05
CA CYS A 18 -8.18 -7.37 -0.17
C CYS A 18 -8.82 -8.64 0.40
N LEU A 19 -8.26 -9.81 0.07
CA LEU A 19 -8.74 -11.10 0.57
C LEU A 19 -8.66 -11.21 2.11
N ALA A 20 -7.54 -10.77 2.68
CA ALA A 20 -7.33 -10.81 4.12
C ALA A 20 -8.31 -9.89 4.88
N LEU A 21 -8.57 -8.69 4.37
CA LEU A 21 -9.53 -7.75 4.94
C LEU A 21 -10.96 -8.28 4.84
N ALA A 22 -11.36 -8.83 3.69
CA ALA A 22 -12.66 -9.47 3.52
C ALA A 22 -12.83 -10.64 4.50
N GLY A 23 -11.81 -11.50 4.64
CA GLY A 23 -11.80 -12.59 5.62
C GLY A 23 -11.85 -12.12 7.09
N ALA A 24 -11.44 -10.88 7.36
CA ALA A 24 -11.55 -10.23 8.67
C ALA A 24 -12.87 -9.47 8.87
N GLY A 25 -13.80 -9.52 7.91
CA GLY A 25 -15.14 -8.95 8.01
C GLY A 25 -15.26 -7.49 7.54
N PHE A 26 -14.33 -7.03 6.69
CA PHE A 26 -14.45 -5.75 6.01
C PHE A 26 -15.23 -5.90 4.70
N ASP A 27 -16.03 -4.89 4.36
CA ASP A 27 -16.44 -4.64 2.99
C ASP A 27 -15.25 -4.03 2.24
N VAL A 28 -14.93 -4.54 1.03
CA VAL A 28 -13.67 -4.19 0.35
C VAL A 28 -13.92 -3.46 -0.96
N VAL A 29 -13.25 -2.34 -1.14
CA VAL A 29 -13.15 -1.64 -2.44
C VAL A 29 -11.80 -1.94 -3.06
N VAL A 30 -11.82 -2.72 -4.14
CA VAL A 30 -10.63 -3.08 -4.91
C VAL A 30 -10.39 -2.00 -5.96
N ALA A 31 -9.43 -1.10 -5.71
CA ALA A 31 -9.11 0.00 -6.63
C ALA A 31 -7.85 -0.31 -7.43
N ASP A 32 -7.90 -0.26 -8.76
CA ASP A 32 -6.75 -0.49 -9.64
C ASP A 32 -6.95 0.19 -11.00
N LEU A 33 -5.86 0.43 -11.74
CA LEU A 33 -5.90 0.75 -13.17
C LEU A 33 -6.32 -0.45 -14.04
N LEU A 34 -6.01 -1.66 -13.56
CA LEU A 34 -6.32 -2.92 -14.21
C LEU A 34 -7.76 -3.34 -13.89
N ASP A 35 -8.21 -4.37 -14.60
CA ASP A 35 -9.47 -5.05 -14.28
C ASP A 35 -9.40 -5.66 -12.88
N THR A 36 -10.42 -5.41 -12.08
CA THR A 36 -10.54 -5.85 -10.69
C THR A 36 -11.48 -7.06 -10.52
N GLY A 37 -12.12 -7.51 -11.61
CA GLY A 37 -13.14 -8.56 -11.58
C GLY A 37 -12.67 -9.83 -10.88
N ASP A 38 -11.52 -10.38 -11.29
CA ASP A 38 -10.98 -11.60 -10.68
C ASP A 38 -10.76 -11.48 -9.15
N ALA A 39 -10.39 -10.30 -8.66
CA ALA A 39 -10.18 -10.09 -7.22
C ALA A 39 -11.52 -9.97 -6.47
N VAL A 40 -12.50 -9.33 -7.08
CA VAL A 40 -13.87 -9.23 -6.53
C VAL A 40 -14.51 -10.61 -6.49
N ASP A 41 -14.48 -11.36 -7.59
CA ASP A 41 -15.04 -12.71 -7.68
C ASP A 41 -14.45 -13.66 -6.62
N GLU A 42 -13.13 -13.57 -6.36
CA GLU A 42 -12.47 -14.38 -5.35
C GLU A 42 -12.93 -14.02 -3.94
N ILE A 43 -13.12 -12.73 -3.64
CA ILE A 43 -13.64 -12.27 -2.35
C ILE A 43 -15.08 -12.75 -2.15
N GLU A 44 -15.93 -12.62 -3.16
CA GLU A 44 -17.33 -13.04 -3.12
C GLU A 44 -17.46 -14.57 -2.99
N ALA A 45 -16.64 -15.33 -3.72
CA ALA A 45 -16.58 -16.78 -3.61
C ALA A 45 -16.17 -17.25 -2.21
N ALA A 46 -15.38 -16.44 -1.47
CA ALA A 46 -15.02 -16.69 -0.09
C ALA A 46 -16.08 -16.20 0.92
N GLY A 47 -17.22 -15.67 0.44
CA GLY A 47 -18.32 -15.17 1.27
C GLY A 47 -18.15 -13.72 1.78
N GLY A 48 -17.16 -12.98 1.27
CA GLY A 48 -16.96 -11.56 1.54
C GLY A 48 -17.84 -10.67 0.66
N ARG A 49 -17.77 -9.35 0.88
CA ARG A 49 -18.41 -8.34 0.03
C ARG A 49 -17.33 -7.44 -0.56
N ALA A 50 -17.35 -7.25 -1.87
CA ALA A 50 -16.41 -6.36 -2.54
C ALA A 50 -17.04 -5.66 -3.74
N ILE A 51 -16.46 -4.50 -4.09
CA ILE A 51 -16.69 -3.85 -5.39
C ILE A 51 -15.36 -3.51 -6.03
N GLY A 52 -15.34 -3.49 -7.36
CA GLY A 52 -14.20 -3.06 -8.15
C GLY A 52 -14.35 -1.61 -8.60
N CYS A 53 -13.28 -0.83 -8.45
CA CYS A 53 -13.23 0.55 -8.94
C CYS A 53 -11.99 0.73 -9.83
N ARG A 54 -12.20 0.98 -11.13
CA ARG A 54 -11.10 1.38 -12.00
C ARG A 54 -10.64 2.77 -11.62
N THR A 55 -9.39 2.90 -11.16
CA THR A 55 -8.87 4.12 -10.56
C THR A 55 -7.43 4.38 -10.97
N ASP A 56 -7.15 5.54 -11.55
CA ASP A 56 -5.79 6.09 -11.62
C ASP A 56 -5.53 6.94 -10.39
N ILE A 57 -4.70 6.44 -9.45
CA ILE A 57 -4.40 7.20 -8.22
C ILE A 57 -3.67 8.50 -8.48
N SER A 58 -3.07 8.70 -9.67
CA SER A 58 -2.42 9.97 -10.04
C SER A 58 -3.43 11.04 -10.51
N SER A 59 -4.72 10.68 -10.68
CA SER A 59 -5.84 11.55 -11.02
C SER A 59 -6.63 11.94 -9.77
N ALA A 60 -6.74 13.23 -9.49
CA ALA A 60 -7.55 13.73 -8.38
C ALA A 60 -9.04 13.35 -8.56
N THR A 61 -9.56 13.48 -9.78
CA THR A 61 -10.94 13.12 -10.09
C THR A 61 -11.24 11.65 -9.83
N ASP A 62 -10.30 10.75 -10.20
CA ASP A 62 -10.49 9.32 -9.98
C ASP A 62 -10.45 8.96 -8.50
N THR A 63 -9.53 9.57 -7.72
CA THR A 63 -9.45 9.33 -6.27
C THR A 63 -10.67 9.87 -5.53
N GLU A 64 -11.20 11.02 -5.92
CA GLU A 64 -12.46 11.56 -5.40
C GLU A 64 -13.65 10.65 -5.73
N ALA A 65 -13.74 10.18 -6.98
CA ALA A 65 -14.78 9.25 -7.40
C ALA A 65 -14.68 7.90 -6.65
N LEU A 66 -13.47 7.39 -6.42
CA LEU A 66 -13.22 6.19 -5.61
C LEU A 66 -13.79 6.34 -4.19
N ALA A 67 -13.47 7.43 -3.51
CA ALA A 67 -13.95 7.68 -2.15
C ALA A 67 -15.48 7.84 -2.11
N ALA A 68 -16.04 8.57 -3.07
CA ALA A 68 -17.50 8.75 -3.19
C ALA A 68 -18.22 7.42 -3.46
N THR A 69 -17.65 6.55 -4.32
CA THR A 69 -18.21 5.22 -4.61
C THR A 69 -18.17 4.33 -3.37
N ALA A 70 -17.03 4.31 -2.64
CA ALA A 70 -16.90 3.53 -1.41
C ALA A 70 -17.91 3.95 -0.35
N ALA A 71 -18.03 5.25 -0.09
CA ALA A 71 -18.99 5.80 0.87
C ALA A 71 -20.44 5.58 0.43
N GLY A 72 -20.75 5.71 -0.86
CA GLY A 72 -22.09 5.51 -1.40
C GLY A 72 -22.57 4.05 -1.31
N GLU A 73 -21.67 3.10 -1.56
CA GLU A 73 -21.99 1.66 -1.54
C GLU A 73 -22.04 1.08 -0.13
N PHE A 74 -21.09 1.44 0.73
CA PHE A 74 -20.92 0.82 2.04
C PHE A 74 -21.22 1.73 3.23
N GLY A 75 -21.41 3.04 2.99
CA GLY A 75 -21.81 4.02 4.00
C GLY A 75 -20.65 4.58 4.83
N THR A 76 -19.49 3.93 4.88
CA THR A 76 -18.32 4.36 5.65
C THR A 76 -17.01 4.15 4.86
N ILE A 77 -15.93 4.82 5.29
CA ILE A 77 -14.56 4.53 4.86
C ILE A 77 -13.70 4.43 6.13
N ASP A 78 -13.45 3.21 6.58
CA ASP A 78 -12.74 2.98 7.84
C ASP A 78 -11.24 2.82 7.64
N VAL A 79 -10.83 2.22 6.49
CA VAL A 79 -9.43 1.93 6.19
C VAL A 79 -9.10 2.33 4.74
N LEU A 80 -7.96 3.02 4.56
CA LEU A 80 -7.31 3.20 3.26
C LEU A 80 -5.95 2.52 3.28
N ILE A 81 -5.72 1.58 2.33
CA ILE A 81 -4.39 1.02 2.09
C ILE A 81 -3.83 1.58 0.78
N ASN A 82 -2.85 2.45 0.89
CA ASN A 82 -2.09 2.99 -0.24
C ASN A 82 -0.98 1.99 -0.64
N ASN A 83 -1.35 1.02 -1.50
CA ASN A 83 -0.44 -0.01 -1.99
C ASN A 83 -0.05 0.18 -3.46
N ALA A 84 -0.87 0.84 -4.28
CA ALA A 84 -0.54 1.10 -5.68
C ALA A 84 0.81 1.81 -5.82
N ALA A 85 1.62 1.36 -6.77
CA ALA A 85 2.94 1.93 -7.04
C ALA A 85 3.39 1.71 -8.48
N PHE A 86 4.10 2.68 -9.02
CA PHE A 86 4.91 2.52 -10.21
C PHE A 86 6.20 1.80 -9.78
N TYR A 87 6.32 0.53 -10.13
CA TYR A 87 7.44 -0.34 -9.71
C TYR A 87 7.84 -1.35 -10.77
N SER A 88 6.88 -2.10 -11.35
CA SER A 88 7.16 -3.21 -12.27
C SER A 88 7.80 -2.75 -13.59
N GLN A 89 7.56 -1.51 -13.98
CA GLN A 89 8.08 -0.89 -15.19
C GLN A 89 9.48 -0.28 -15.01
N ILE A 90 9.96 -0.15 -13.77
CA ILE A 90 11.27 0.46 -13.47
C ILE A 90 12.39 -0.44 -13.97
N VAL A 91 13.26 0.13 -14.80
CA VAL A 91 14.49 -0.51 -15.24
C VAL A 91 15.62 -0.07 -14.33
N ARG A 92 16.29 -1.02 -13.68
CA ARG A 92 17.44 -0.71 -12.83
C ARG A 92 18.65 -0.34 -13.67
N GLY A 93 19.34 0.72 -13.31
CA GLY A 93 20.52 1.21 -13.99
C GLY A 93 21.30 2.25 -13.19
N PRO A 94 22.39 2.80 -13.73
CA PRO A 94 23.15 3.87 -13.12
C PRO A 94 22.26 5.09 -12.84
N PHE A 95 22.48 5.76 -11.69
CA PHE A 95 21.60 6.85 -11.24
C PHE A 95 21.46 8.01 -12.25
N HIS A 96 22.52 8.28 -13.02
CA HIS A 96 22.57 9.38 -14.00
C HIS A 96 21.91 9.02 -15.34
N GLU A 97 21.51 7.78 -15.54
CA GLU A 97 20.79 7.30 -16.74
C GLU A 97 19.28 7.25 -16.53
N VAL A 98 18.79 7.44 -15.29
CA VAL A 98 17.35 7.53 -15.02
C VAL A 98 16.77 8.73 -15.78
N SER A 99 15.80 8.47 -16.66
CA SER A 99 15.16 9.54 -17.42
C SER A 99 14.30 10.43 -16.52
N GLN A 100 14.20 11.72 -16.87
CA GLN A 100 13.30 12.64 -16.15
C GLN A 100 11.84 12.13 -16.18
N ALA A 101 11.40 11.59 -17.32
CA ALA A 101 10.04 11.06 -17.46
C ALA A 101 9.76 9.90 -16.49
N GLU A 102 10.71 8.96 -16.31
CA GLU A 102 10.57 7.86 -15.36
C GLU A 102 10.62 8.35 -13.90
N TRP A 103 11.49 9.33 -13.62
CA TRP A 103 11.56 10.01 -12.35
C TRP A 103 10.21 10.64 -11.99
N ASP A 104 9.71 11.51 -12.89
CA ASP A 104 8.46 12.25 -12.70
C ASP A 104 7.27 11.30 -12.55
N LYS A 105 7.18 10.24 -13.39
CA LYS A 105 6.11 9.24 -13.30
C LYS A 105 6.15 8.48 -11.98
N THR A 106 7.34 8.17 -11.47
CA THR A 106 7.50 7.50 -10.17
C THR A 106 6.97 8.37 -9.03
N PHE A 107 7.30 9.66 -9.01
CA PHE A 107 6.80 10.58 -7.99
C PHE A 107 5.32 10.90 -8.17
N GLU A 108 4.87 11.03 -9.41
CA GLU A 108 3.46 11.24 -9.73
C GLU A 108 2.58 10.14 -9.12
N VAL A 109 2.93 8.88 -9.35
CA VAL A 109 2.15 7.75 -8.86
C VAL A 109 2.42 7.49 -7.37
N ASN A 110 3.69 7.29 -6.98
CA ASN A 110 4.00 6.78 -5.65
C ASN A 110 3.81 7.82 -4.55
N VAL A 111 4.04 9.11 -4.83
CA VAL A 111 3.99 10.19 -3.83
C VAL A 111 2.71 10.99 -3.96
N ARG A 112 2.50 11.66 -5.13
CA ARG A 112 1.32 12.48 -5.35
C ARG A 112 0.04 11.63 -5.30
N GLY A 113 0.04 10.46 -5.93
CA GLY A 113 -1.11 9.56 -5.93
C GLY A 113 -1.51 9.09 -4.53
N THR A 114 -0.53 8.72 -3.69
CA THR A 114 -0.78 8.39 -2.28
C THR A 114 -1.40 9.57 -1.53
N TRP A 115 -0.87 10.78 -1.73
CA TRP A 115 -1.42 12.00 -1.12
C TRP A 115 -2.84 12.29 -1.60
N LEU A 116 -3.13 12.18 -2.89
CA LEU A 116 -4.47 12.38 -3.47
C LEU A 116 -5.48 11.41 -2.87
N ALA A 117 -5.14 10.13 -2.75
CA ALA A 117 -6.01 9.14 -2.12
C ALA A 117 -6.29 9.47 -0.65
N CYS A 118 -5.29 9.95 0.11
CA CYS A 118 -5.49 10.43 1.48
C CYS A 118 -6.43 11.63 1.53
N CYS A 119 -6.26 12.61 0.63
CA CYS A 119 -7.14 13.78 0.52
C CYS A 119 -8.59 13.38 0.22
N ALA A 120 -8.79 12.40 -0.65
CA ALA A 120 -10.12 11.95 -1.08
C ALA A 120 -10.91 11.27 0.06
N VAL A 121 -10.26 10.47 0.89
CA VAL A 121 -10.93 9.78 2.00
C VAL A 121 -11.07 10.63 3.26
N TYR A 122 -10.23 11.65 3.42
CA TYR A 122 -10.18 12.47 4.63
C TYR A 122 -11.53 13.09 5.04
N PRO A 123 -12.33 13.70 4.15
CA PRO A 123 -13.61 14.28 4.54
C PRO A 123 -14.56 13.27 5.20
N TYR A 124 -14.59 12.04 4.69
CA TYR A 124 -15.42 10.96 5.20
C TYR A 124 -14.92 10.47 6.57
N MET A 125 -13.63 10.21 6.69
CA MET A 125 -13.02 9.77 7.96
C MET A 125 -13.14 10.85 9.05
N LYS A 126 -13.00 12.14 8.67
CA LYS A 126 -13.18 13.27 9.59
C LYS A 126 -14.61 13.37 10.11
N GLU A 127 -15.60 13.24 9.23
CA GLU A 127 -17.01 13.24 9.62
C GLU A 127 -17.35 12.07 10.57
N GLN A 128 -16.72 10.91 10.32
CA GLN A 128 -16.83 9.73 11.19
C GLN A 128 -16.12 9.90 12.54
N GLY A 129 -15.15 10.83 12.66
CA GLY A 129 -14.29 10.99 13.81
C GLY A 129 -13.33 9.80 14.01
N SER A 130 -13.08 9.02 12.96
CA SER A 130 -12.20 7.85 12.99
C SER A 130 -11.77 7.44 11.59
N GLY A 131 -10.58 6.85 11.48
CA GLY A 131 -10.07 6.31 10.22
C GLY A 131 -8.66 5.76 10.37
N LYS A 132 -8.26 4.89 9.46
CA LYS A 132 -6.93 4.28 9.45
C LYS A 132 -6.34 4.33 8.05
N ILE A 133 -5.22 5.03 7.91
CA ILE A 133 -4.47 5.12 6.66
C ILE A 133 -3.18 4.31 6.79
N ILE A 134 -3.00 3.34 5.91
CA ILE A 134 -1.84 2.46 5.87
C ILE A 134 -1.12 2.66 4.55
N ASN A 135 0.08 3.21 4.60
CA ASN A 135 0.90 3.48 3.43
C ASN A 135 1.95 2.38 3.24
N ILE A 136 2.11 1.84 2.04
CA ILE A 136 3.13 0.84 1.76
C ILE A 136 4.40 1.52 1.25
N ALA A 137 5.45 1.51 2.09
CA ALA A 137 6.79 1.96 1.73
C ALA A 137 7.67 0.78 1.27
N SER A 138 8.93 0.73 1.68
CA SER A 138 9.87 -0.36 1.35
C SER A 138 11.08 -0.33 2.28
N THR A 139 11.70 -1.48 2.57
CA THR A 139 13.00 -1.54 3.27
C THR A 139 14.14 -0.96 2.46
N THR A 140 13.99 -0.79 1.14
CA THR A 140 14.98 -0.11 0.29
C THR A 140 15.31 1.30 0.77
N CYS A 141 14.35 1.96 1.47
CA CYS A 141 14.55 3.27 2.09
C CYS A 141 15.71 3.31 3.10
N PHE A 142 16.02 2.18 3.72
CA PHE A 142 17.02 2.06 4.80
C PHE A 142 18.31 1.39 4.34
N LYS A 143 18.24 0.59 3.26
CA LYS A 143 19.39 -0.19 2.77
C LYS A 143 20.27 0.56 1.77
N GLY A 144 19.80 1.71 1.23
CA GLY A 144 20.52 2.41 0.17
C GLY A 144 20.66 1.57 -1.10
N THR A 145 19.60 0.87 -1.49
CA THR A 145 19.60 -0.07 -2.61
C THR A 145 19.91 0.64 -3.92
N VAL A 146 20.92 0.17 -4.64
CA VAL A 146 21.41 0.77 -5.89
C VAL A 146 20.52 0.47 -7.09
N GLY A 147 20.62 1.32 -8.13
CA GLY A 147 20.05 1.08 -9.46
C GLY A 147 18.63 1.60 -9.68
N PHE A 148 17.96 2.20 -8.69
CA PHE A 148 16.63 2.83 -8.87
C PHE A 148 16.37 3.92 -7.81
N PRO A 149 17.17 5.00 -7.85
CA PRO A 149 17.13 6.06 -6.83
C PRO A 149 15.77 6.76 -6.74
N HIS A 150 15.06 6.93 -7.86
CA HIS A 150 13.72 7.53 -7.93
C HIS A 150 12.70 6.72 -7.11
N TYR A 151 12.73 5.39 -7.20
CA TYR A 151 11.87 4.52 -6.40
C TYR A 151 12.18 4.62 -4.90
N VAL A 152 13.46 4.46 -4.54
CA VAL A 152 13.91 4.56 -3.15
C VAL A 152 13.52 5.90 -2.54
N THR A 153 13.76 6.99 -3.28
CA THR A 153 13.40 8.35 -2.84
C THR A 153 11.89 8.50 -2.69
N SER A 154 11.10 8.00 -3.65
CA SER A 154 9.63 8.04 -3.57
C SER A 154 9.09 7.31 -2.36
N LYS A 155 9.60 6.11 -2.07
CA LYS A 155 9.18 5.32 -0.89
C LYS A 155 9.66 5.92 0.43
N THR A 156 10.82 6.60 0.44
CA THR A 156 11.27 7.38 1.59
C THR A 156 10.36 8.59 1.85
N ALA A 157 9.92 9.27 0.78
CA ALA A 157 8.97 10.39 0.88
C ALA A 157 7.64 9.97 1.53
N ILE A 158 7.17 8.73 1.31
CA ILE A 158 5.97 8.19 1.95
C ILE A 158 6.10 8.12 3.47
N ILE A 159 7.28 7.80 4.00
CA ILE A 159 7.52 7.79 5.45
C ILE A 159 7.40 9.21 6.03
N GLY A 160 7.95 10.21 5.32
CA GLY A 160 7.82 11.62 5.70
C GLY A 160 6.36 12.09 5.65
N LEU A 161 5.64 11.78 4.55
CA LEU A 161 4.22 12.08 4.39
C LEU A 161 3.39 11.46 5.52
N THR A 162 3.63 10.20 5.85
CA THR A 162 2.95 9.48 6.94
C THR A 162 3.07 10.20 8.27
N ARG A 163 4.28 10.66 8.63
CA ARG A 163 4.51 11.40 9.89
C ARG A 163 3.78 12.74 9.91
N CYS A 164 3.79 13.45 8.79
CA CYS A 164 3.10 14.72 8.65
C CYS A 164 1.59 14.54 8.82
N LEU A 165 1.00 13.60 8.07
CA LEU A 165 -0.44 13.32 8.14
C LEU A 165 -0.86 12.74 9.51
N ALA A 166 -0.03 11.93 10.16
CA ALA A 166 -0.30 11.43 11.51
C ALA A 166 -0.47 12.55 12.53
N ALA A 167 0.38 13.59 12.45
CA ALA A 167 0.30 14.75 13.32
C ALA A 167 -0.93 15.63 13.01
N GLU A 168 -1.24 15.81 11.72
CA GLU A 168 -2.32 16.68 11.26
C GLU A 168 -3.70 16.06 11.47
N LEU A 169 -3.85 14.74 11.21
CA LEU A 169 -5.13 14.05 11.25
C LEU A 169 -5.46 13.40 12.61
N GLY A 170 -4.47 13.31 13.50
CA GLY A 170 -4.65 12.75 14.85
C GLY A 170 -5.79 13.40 15.65
N PRO A 171 -5.94 14.75 15.66
CA PRO A 171 -7.06 15.42 16.31
C PRO A 171 -8.46 15.00 15.78
N ASP A 172 -8.55 14.52 14.55
CA ASP A 172 -9.78 14.03 13.94
C ASP A 172 -9.99 12.50 14.18
N GLY A 173 -9.20 11.87 15.04
CA GLY A 173 -9.30 10.44 15.38
C GLY A 173 -8.75 9.50 14.29
N ILE A 174 -7.93 10.02 13.35
CA ILE A 174 -7.40 9.24 12.23
C ILE A 174 -5.95 8.86 12.50
N THR A 175 -5.62 7.57 12.39
CA THR A 175 -4.24 7.09 12.47
C THR A 175 -3.63 6.92 11.09
N VAL A 176 -2.35 7.27 10.95
CA VAL A 176 -1.62 7.13 9.68
C VAL A 176 -0.30 6.43 9.95
N ASN A 177 -0.09 5.25 9.35
CA ASN A 177 1.10 4.45 9.55
C ASN A 177 1.67 3.95 8.23
N THR A 178 2.94 3.56 8.25
CA THR A 178 3.63 2.98 7.11
C THR A 178 3.99 1.53 7.42
N VAL A 179 3.88 0.66 6.41
CA VAL A 179 4.45 -0.69 6.44
C VAL A 179 5.51 -0.80 5.35
N SER A 180 6.68 -1.29 5.74
CA SER A 180 7.85 -1.43 4.85
C SER A 180 8.20 -2.90 4.65
N PRO A 181 7.71 -3.55 3.57
CA PRO A 181 8.15 -4.89 3.19
C PRO A 181 9.58 -4.88 2.66
N ASP A 182 10.23 -6.03 2.71
CA ASP A 182 11.44 -6.32 1.95
C ASP A 182 11.06 -6.94 0.58
N LEU A 183 12.03 -7.55 -0.10
CA LEU A 183 11.79 -8.20 -1.37
C LEU A 183 10.81 -9.38 -1.19
N ILE A 184 9.67 -9.24 -1.83
CA ILE A 184 8.68 -10.31 -2.01
C ILE A 184 8.65 -10.62 -3.51
N PRO A 185 9.15 -11.80 -3.93
CA PRO A 185 9.11 -12.18 -5.32
C PRO A 185 7.68 -12.22 -5.85
N ASN A 186 7.46 -11.61 -7.01
CA ASN A 186 6.19 -11.66 -7.69
C ASN A 186 6.42 -11.87 -9.19
N PRO A 187 6.42 -13.14 -9.65
CA PRO A 187 6.69 -13.49 -11.04
C PRO A 187 5.72 -12.85 -12.04
N SER A 188 4.50 -12.51 -11.61
CA SER A 188 3.52 -11.83 -12.46
C SER A 188 3.81 -10.34 -12.67
N LEU A 189 4.65 -9.75 -11.81
CA LEU A 189 5.08 -8.35 -11.92
C LEU A 189 6.48 -8.21 -12.50
N ARG A 190 7.37 -9.14 -12.17
CA ARG A 190 8.77 -9.12 -12.58
C ARG A 190 9.32 -10.55 -12.61
N PRO A 191 10.08 -10.94 -13.65
CA PRO A 191 10.80 -12.21 -13.62
C PRO A 191 11.64 -12.31 -12.33
N SER A 192 11.60 -13.45 -11.66
CA SER A 192 12.42 -13.70 -10.50
C SER A 192 13.90 -13.75 -10.92
N ASP A 193 14.74 -13.02 -10.22
CA ASP A 193 16.19 -13.19 -10.29
C ASP A 193 16.59 -14.05 -9.08
N GLU A 194 16.73 -15.35 -9.31
CA GLU A 194 17.04 -16.33 -8.25
C GLU A 194 18.32 -15.98 -7.48
N VAL A 195 19.31 -15.38 -8.14
CA VAL A 195 20.55 -14.95 -7.50
C VAL A 195 20.30 -13.79 -6.53
N SER A 196 19.50 -12.82 -6.96
CA SER A 196 19.10 -11.69 -6.12
C SER A 196 18.25 -12.14 -4.94
N ASP A 197 17.33 -13.07 -5.15
CA ASP A 197 16.46 -13.62 -4.11
C ASP A 197 17.26 -14.39 -3.06
N GLN A 198 18.22 -15.22 -3.48
CA GLN A 198 19.12 -15.95 -2.57
C GLN A 198 20.01 -15.00 -1.74
N PHE A 199 20.52 -13.93 -2.36
CA PHE A 199 21.32 -12.94 -1.66
C PHE A 199 20.52 -12.24 -0.55
N VAL A 200 19.28 -11.80 -0.86
CA VAL A 200 18.40 -11.17 0.13
C VAL A 200 18.04 -12.13 1.27
N VAL A 201 17.80 -13.42 0.97
CA VAL A 201 17.55 -14.45 2.00
C VAL A 201 18.78 -14.66 2.88
N ALA A 202 19.98 -14.60 2.31
CA ALA A 202 21.23 -14.77 3.07
C ALA A 202 21.44 -13.65 4.11
N GLU A 203 20.97 -12.43 3.83
CA GLU A 203 21.05 -11.29 4.76
C GLU A 203 20.04 -11.40 5.92
N ARG A 204 18.92 -12.12 5.75
CA ARG A 204 17.86 -12.20 6.75
C ARG A 204 18.21 -13.13 7.90
N PRO A 205 17.95 -12.78 9.16
CA PRO A 205 17.90 -13.73 10.28
C PRO A 205 16.91 -14.87 10.04
N LEU A 206 15.69 -14.55 9.57
CA LEU A 206 14.71 -15.56 9.14
C LEU A 206 15.07 -16.06 7.74
N LYS A 207 15.77 -17.19 7.62
CA LYS A 207 16.39 -17.74 6.42
C LYS A 207 15.37 -18.34 5.44
N ARG A 208 14.42 -17.53 5.01
CA ARG A 208 13.44 -17.89 3.97
C ARG A 208 13.06 -16.70 3.12
N THR A 209 12.49 -16.97 1.96
CA THR A 209 11.86 -15.95 1.12
C THR A 209 10.63 -15.38 1.83
N GLN A 210 10.47 -14.08 1.77
CA GLN A 210 9.24 -13.41 2.22
C GLN A 210 8.12 -13.67 1.22
N VAL A 211 6.94 -14.00 1.73
CA VAL A 211 5.74 -14.21 0.92
C VAL A 211 4.69 -13.14 1.25
N PRO A 212 3.70 -12.89 0.36
CA PRO A 212 2.67 -11.89 0.59
C PRO A 212 1.94 -12.05 1.93
N GLU A 213 1.71 -13.28 2.36
CA GLU A 213 1.01 -13.64 3.60
C GLU A 213 1.75 -13.16 4.85
N ASP A 214 3.08 -12.97 4.79
CA ASP A 214 3.86 -12.41 5.91
C ASP A 214 3.47 -10.97 6.24
N MET A 215 2.84 -10.26 5.30
CA MET A 215 2.38 -8.88 5.48
C MET A 215 1.02 -8.81 6.15
N VAL A 216 0.17 -9.84 6.00
CA VAL A 216 -1.24 -9.84 6.37
C VAL A 216 -1.43 -9.51 7.85
N GLY A 217 -0.68 -10.14 8.75
CA GLY A 217 -0.82 -9.89 10.18
C GLY A 217 -0.61 -8.44 10.58
N THR A 218 0.37 -7.77 9.97
CA THR A 218 0.66 -6.35 10.23
C THR A 218 -0.43 -5.45 9.64
N ILE A 219 -0.93 -5.75 8.44
CA ILE A 219 -2.02 -5.00 7.81
C ILE A 219 -3.30 -5.11 8.66
N LEU A 220 -3.70 -6.31 9.07
CA LEU A 220 -4.88 -6.51 9.90
C LEU A 220 -4.75 -5.88 11.29
N TYR A 221 -3.55 -5.91 11.89
CA TYR A 221 -3.28 -5.20 13.14
C TYR A 221 -3.51 -3.70 12.98
N LEU A 222 -2.93 -3.07 11.93
CA LEU A 222 -3.08 -1.64 11.69
C LEU A 222 -4.49 -1.24 11.24
N ALA A 223 -5.23 -2.13 10.58
CA ALA A 223 -6.62 -1.91 10.19
C ALA A 223 -7.60 -2.10 11.38
N GLY A 224 -7.18 -2.83 12.41
CA GLY A 224 -8.02 -3.19 13.55
C GLY A 224 -7.89 -2.24 14.76
N ARG A 225 -8.75 -2.46 15.76
CA ARG A 225 -8.79 -1.67 17.00
C ARG A 225 -7.52 -1.80 17.85
N GLY A 226 -6.76 -2.88 17.71
CA GLY A 226 -5.51 -3.09 18.45
C GLY A 226 -4.45 -2.01 18.20
N SER A 227 -4.60 -1.21 17.14
CA SER A 227 -3.68 -0.14 16.75
C SER A 227 -4.24 1.28 16.96
N ASP A 228 -5.33 1.46 17.71
CA ASP A 228 -5.98 2.77 17.88
C ASP A 228 -5.07 3.84 18.49
N PHE A 229 -4.01 3.45 19.19
CA PHE A 229 -3.00 4.37 19.74
C PHE A 229 -1.64 4.30 19.01
N VAL A 230 -1.62 3.76 17.77
CA VAL A 230 -0.43 3.66 16.93
C VAL A 230 -0.60 4.56 15.71
N THR A 231 0.17 5.64 15.67
CA THR A 231 0.18 6.57 14.54
C THR A 231 1.59 7.14 14.29
N GLY A 232 1.89 7.53 13.04
CA GLY A 232 3.18 8.07 12.64
C GLY A 232 4.32 7.04 12.57
N GLN A 233 4.01 5.75 12.74
CA GLN A 233 5.01 4.70 12.81
C GLN A 233 5.31 4.10 11.44
N ASN A 234 6.54 3.58 11.32
CA ASN A 234 6.92 2.73 10.20
C ASN A 234 7.21 1.32 10.72
N ILE A 235 6.37 0.36 10.36
CA ILE A 235 6.55 -1.04 10.76
C ILE A 235 7.29 -1.77 9.64
N VAL A 236 8.49 -2.24 9.95
CA VAL A 236 9.33 -2.99 9.01
C VAL A 236 9.01 -4.48 9.13
N VAL A 237 8.61 -5.08 8.00
CA VAL A 237 8.33 -6.53 7.91
C VAL A 237 9.31 -7.13 6.90
N ASN A 238 10.45 -7.64 7.39
CA ASN A 238 11.58 -8.01 6.53
C ASN A 238 12.37 -9.25 7.01
N GLY A 239 11.83 -9.99 7.97
CA GLY A 239 12.52 -11.16 8.54
C GLY A 239 13.84 -10.83 9.26
N GLY A 240 14.00 -9.58 9.72
CA GLY A 240 15.19 -9.10 10.44
C GLY A 240 16.35 -8.65 9.55
N ALA A 241 16.16 -8.56 8.22
CA ALA A 241 17.22 -8.11 7.30
C ALA A 241 17.73 -6.69 7.60
N PHE A 242 16.93 -5.89 8.27
CA PHE A 242 17.30 -4.57 8.75
C PHE A 242 16.55 -4.27 10.06
N CYS A 243 17.26 -3.71 11.04
CA CYS A 243 16.70 -3.23 12.31
C CYS A 243 16.79 -1.69 12.35
N GLN A 244 15.71 -1.03 12.75
CA GLN A 244 15.69 0.42 13.03
C GLN A 244 16.14 0.70 14.45
#